data_1f9bf3cc15160aef58e7d92d4f93b7b3
#
_entry.id   1f9bf3cc15160aef58e7d92d4f93b7b3
#
_cell.length_a   1.000
_cell.length_b   1.000
_cell.length_c   1.000
_cell.angle_alpha   90.00
_cell.angle_beta   90.00
_cell.angle_gamma   90.00
#
_symmetry.space_group_name_H-M   'P 1'
#
loop_
_entity.id
_entity.type
_entity.pdbx_description
1 polymer ?
#
loop_
_entity_poly.entity_id
_entity_poly.type
_entity_poly.pdbx_seq_one_letter_code
_entity_poly.pdbx_strand_id
1 'polypeptide(L)'
;MIKQISFHAAKNRCAKLLKTRGYEPVQPVTDSFLSRYIPLHLIGIKGDYEALCVKLQIAQGSVSETYVESHCQYDICQFRSLLSKSPGNMFLRCEEWVVSSNNSIHCYDVLANTIQEVAAYVE
;
A
#
# COMPACT_ATOMS: atom_id res chain seq x y z
N MET A 1 25.69 -12.54 -3.78
CA MET A 1 24.58 -12.62 -2.82
C MET A 1 23.73 -11.37 -2.93
N ILE A 2 22.43 -11.53 -3.14
CA ILE A 2 21.50 -10.38 -3.21
C ILE A 2 21.23 -9.90 -1.80
N LYS A 3 21.54 -8.63 -1.55
CA LYS A 3 21.29 -8.04 -0.24
C LYS A 3 19.81 -7.71 -0.10
N GLN A 4 19.17 -8.32 0.87
CA GLN A 4 17.76 -8.09 1.12
C GLN A 4 17.57 -6.74 1.81
N ILE A 5 16.61 -5.95 1.32
CA ILE A 5 16.26 -4.68 1.96
C ILE A 5 15.50 -4.96 3.25
N SER A 6 15.78 -4.19 4.30
CA SER A 6 15.01 -4.32 5.54
C SER A 6 13.62 -3.70 5.39
N PHE A 7 12.68 -4.17 6.19
CA PHE A 7 11.32 -3.62 6.18
C PHE A 7 11.33 -2.12 6.51
N HIS A 8 12.17 -1.73 7.48
CA HIS A 8 12.28 -0.32 7.88
C HIS A 8 12.77 0.56 6.71
N ALA A 9 13.80 0.11 6.01
CA ALA A 9 14.33 0.85 4.86
C ALA A 9 13.29 0.92 3.73
N ALA A 10 12.58 -0.18 3.47
CA ALA A 10 11.52 -0.21 2.48
C ALA A 10 10.41 0.77 2.83
N LYS A 11 10.00 0.81 4.10
CA LYS A 11 8.97 1.71 4.58
C LYS A 11 9.37 3.17 4.39
N ASN A 12 10.63 3.51 4.67
CA ASN A 12 11.13 4.88 4.49
C ASN A 12 11.11 5.30 3.03
N ARG A 13 11.51 4.40 2.13
CA ARG A 13 11.45 4.67 0.69
C ARG A 13 10.02 4.87 0.20
N CYS A 14 9.11 4.05 0.69
CA CYS A 14 7.70 4.14 0.33
C CYS A 14 7.06 5.42 0.88
N ALA A 15 7.47 5.89 2.06
CA ALA A 15 7.00 7.16 2.59
C ALA A 15 7.41 8.33 1.69
N LYS A 16 8.63 8.29 1.15
CA LYS A 16 9.08 9.31 0.19
C LYS A 16 8.27 9.25 -1.10
N LEU A 17 7.99 8.06 -1.59
CA LEU A 17 7.18 7.87 -2.79
C LEU A 17 5.76 8.39 -2.58
N LEU A 18 5.20 8.18 -1.41
CA LEU A 18 3.88 8.68 -1.06
C LEU A 18 3.81 10.20 -1.23
N LYS A 19 4.83 10.91 -0.74
CA LYS A 19 4.93 12.37 -0.93
C LYS A 19 5.06 12.75 -2.40
N THR A 20 5.88 12.01 -3.14
CA THR A 20 6.07 12.24 -4.58
C THR A 20 4.76 12.12 -5.34
N ARG A 21 3.89 11.22 -4.91
CA ARG A 21 2.56 11.02 -5.51
C ARG A 21 1.54 12.07 -5.05
N GLY A 22 1.94 13.03 -4.22
CA GLY A 22 1.08 14.14 -3.81
C GLY A 22 0.30 13.92 -2.53
N TYR A 23 0.66 12.90 -1.75
CA TYR A 23 -0.03 12.61 -0.49
C TYR A 23 0.78 13.12 0.69
N GLU A 24 0.10 13.68 1.68
CA GLU A 24 0.70 14.02 2.95
C GLU A 24 0.69 12.79 3.84
N PRO A 25 1.86 12.28 4.28
CA PRO A 25 1.90 11.10 5.13
C PRO A 25 1.30 11.36 6.50
N VAL A 26 0.53 10.41 6.99
CA VAL A 26 -0.06 10.44 8.32
C VAL A 26 0.34 9.17 9.04
N GLN A 27 0.69 9.27 10.32
CA GLN A 27 1.03 8.09 11.10
C GLN A 27 -0.23 7.23 11.29
N PRO A 28 -0.16 5.93 11.01
CA PRO A 28 -1.29 5.04 11.27
C PRO A 28 -1.38 4.77 12.77
N VAL A 29 -1.98 5.72 13.49
CA VAL A 29 -2.16 5.60 14.93
C VAL A 29 -3.45 4.87 15.25
N THR A 30 -3.52 4.33 16.46
CA THR A 30 -4.63 3.48 16.90
C THR A 30 -5.98 4.19 16.92
N ASP A 31 -5.98 5.51 17.03
CA ASP A 31 -7.23 6.29 17.08
C ASP A 31 -7.79 6.63 15.71
N SER A 32 -7.06 6.35 14.64
CA SER A 32 -7.53 6.60 13.29
C SER A 32 -8.65 5.61 12.94
N PHE A 33 -9.72 6.13 12.30
CA PHE A 33 -10.80 5.27 11.78
C PHE A 33 -10.24 4.14 10.93
N LEU A 34 -9.26 4.47 10.07
CA LEU A 34 -8.70 3.49 9.13
C LEU A 34 -7.89 2.41 9.86
N SER A 35 -7.14 2.79 10.89
CA SER A 35 -6.29 1.85 11.64
C SER A 35 -7.08 0.91 12.54
N ARG A 36 -8.36 1.21 12.82
CA ARG A 36 -9.19 0.34 13.65
C ARG A 36 -9.54 -0.97 12.99
N TYR A 37 -9.64 -0.95 11.66
CA TYR A 37 -10.15 -2.11 10.92
C TYR A 37 -9.03 -3.03 10.44
N ILE A 38 -7.90 -2.45 10.05
CA ILE A 38 -6.77 -3.23 9.55
C ILE A 38 -5.46 -2.57 9.96
N PRO A 39 -4.40 -3.36 10.18
CA PRO A 39 -3.08 -2.79 10.40
C PRO A 39 -2.54 -2.22 9.09
N LEU A 40 -2.29 -0.92 9.07
CA LEU A 40 -1.75 -0.22 7.91
C LEU A 40 -0.30 0.15 8.15
N HIS A 41 0.50 0.10 7.09
CA HIS A 41 1.90 0.51 7.18
C HIS A 41 2.08 1.99 6.90
N LEU A 42 1.33 2.53 5.94
CA LEU A 42 1.36 3.94 5.60
C LEU A 42 -0.05 4.43 5.31
N ILE A 43 -0.30 5.69 5.62
CA ILE A 43 -1.54 6.38 5.23
C ILE A 43 -1.13 7.72 4.64
N GLY A 44 -1.72 8.07 3.50
CA GLY A 44 -1.54 9.37 2.87
C GLY A 44 -2.86 10.09 2.72
N ILE A 45 -2.84 11.41 2.92
CA ILE A 45 -4.02 12.25 2.77
C ILE A 45 -3.77 13.23 1.65
N LYS A 46 -4.75 13.41 0.79
CA LYS A 46 -4.70 14.38 -0.30
C LYS A 46 -5.98 15.21 -0.27
N GLY A 47 -5.82 16.52 -0.04
CA GLY A 47 -6.98 17.39 0.12
C GLY A 47 -7.76 17.05 1.39
N ASP A 48 -9.06 17.32 1.39
CA ASP A 48 -9.89 17.20 2.57
C ASP A 48 -10.60 15.86 2.69
N TYR A 49 -10.62 15.06 1.63
CA TYR A 49 -11.47 13.86 1.61
C TYR A 49 -10.88 12.66 0.86
N GLU A 50 -9.65 12.73 0.38
CA GLU A 50 -9.02 11.57 -0.26
C GLU A 50 -7.97 10.96 0.66
N ALA A 51 -8.04 9.65 0.88
CA ALA A 51 -7.08 8.92 1.69
C ALA A 51 -6.57 7.72 0.93
N LEU A 52 -5.27 7.45 1.04
CA LEU A 52 -4.62 6.27 0.49
C LEU A 52 -4.09 5.42 1.64
N CYS A 53 -4.58 4.19 1.71
CA CYS A 53 -4.13 3.22 2.70
C CYS A 53 -3.17 2.25 2.03
N VAL A 54 -1.99 2.06 2.62
CA VAL A 54 -0.92 1.28 2.01
C VAL A 54 -0.48 0.17 2.96
N LYS A 55 -0.35 -1.03 2.41
CA LYS A 55 0.34 -2.14 3.04
C LYS A 55 1.57 -2.50 2.21
N LEU A 56 2.65 -2.84 2.89
CA LEU A 56 3.93 -3.12 2.27
C LEU A 56 4.25 -4.60 2.33
N GLN A 57 4.83 -5.10 1.24
CA GLN A 57 5.33 -6.45 1.14
C GLN A 57 6.73 -6.41 0.52
N ILE A 58 7.65 -7.20 1.04
CA ILE A 58 8.97 -7.34 0.43
C ILE A 58 8.98 -8.64 -0.35
N ALA A 59 9.34 -8.57 -1.63
CA ALA A 59 9.40 -9.73 -2.51
C ALA A 59 10.83 -10.05 -2.87
N GLN A 60 11.12 -11.34 -3.03
CA GLN A 60 12.44 -11.83 -3.42
C GLN A 60 12.43 -12.34 -4.85
N GLY A 61 12.00 -11.58 -5.77
CA GLY A 61 11.96 -12.03 -7.15
C GLY A 61 11.10 -11.13 -8.00
N SER A 62 10.64 -11.66 -9.12
CA SER A 62 9.79 -10.92 -10.03
C SER A 62 8.43 -10.65 -9.40
N VAL A 63 7.94 -9.43 -9.59
CA VAL A 63 6.64 -9.02 -9.08
C VAL A 63 5.67 -8.92 -10.25
N SER A 64 4.52 -9.56 -10.10
CA SER A 64 3.44 -9.55 -11.09
C SER A 64 2.11 -9.51 -10.36
N GLU A 65 1.03 -9.27 -11.09
CA GLU A 65 -0.30 -9.33 -10.49
C GLU A 65 -0.59 -10.71 -9.90
N THR A 66 -0.17 -11.76 -10.58
CA THR A 66 -0.34 -13.14 -10.08
C THR A 66 0.40 -13.34 -8.76
N TYR A 67 1.64 -12.83 -8.68
CA TYR A 67 2.41 -12.90 -7.44
C TYR A 67 1.67 -12.21 -6.30
N VAL A 68 1.20 -10.98 -6.54
CA VAL A 68 0.51 -10.18 -5.52
C VAL A 68 -0.78 -10.87 -5.09
N GLU A 69 -1.57 -11.36 -6.04
CA GLU A 69 -2.82 -12.05 -5.72
C GLU A 69 -2.61 -13.26 -4.83
N SER A 70 -1.54 -14.03 -5.07
CA SER A 70 -1.29 -15.25 -4.29
C SER A 70 -0.58 -14.97 -2.98
N HIS A 71 0.35 -14.02 -2.92
CA HIS A 71 1.17 -13.77 -1.73
C HIS A 71 0.59 -12.70 -0.80
N CYS A 72 -0.26 -11.82 -1.31
CA CYS A 72 -0.85 -10.73 -0.53
C CYS A 72 -2.35 -10.92 -0.32
N GLN A 73 -2.83 -12.13 -0.42
CA GLN A 73 -4.26 -12.43 -0.37
C GLN A 73 -4.93 -11.96 0.93
N TYR A 74 -4.24 -12.12 2.04
CA TYR A 74 -4.76 -11.67 3.34
C TYR A 74 -4.94 -10.16 3.36
N ASP A 75 -3.93 -9.42 2.91
CA ASP A 75 -3.98 -7.96 2.84
C ASP A 75 -5.09 -7.48 1.91
N ILE A 76 -5.22 -8.13 0.76
CA ILE A 76 -6.24 -7.77 -0.23
C ILE A 76 -7.64 -7.95 0.37
N CYS A 77 -7.86 -9.06 1.08
CA CYS A 77 -9.14 -9.31 1.74
C CYS A 77 -9.44 -8.25 2.80
N GLN A 78 -8.43 -7.86 3.58
CA GLN A 78 -8.60 -6.81 4.59
C GLN A 78 -8.95 -5.47 3.95
N PHE A 79 -8.28 -5.11 2.83
CA PHE A 79 -8.58 -3.88 2.12
C PHE A 79 -10.00 -3.87 1.58
N ARG A 80 -10.46 -4.98 1.02
CA ARG A 80 -11.83 -5.07 0.51
C ARG A 80 -12.86 -4.92 1.63
N SER A 81 -12.57 -5.48 2.80
CA SER A 81 -13.41 -5.28 3.97
C SER A 81 -13.46 -3.82 4.40
N LEU A 82 -12.30 -3.15 4.41
CA LEU A 82 -12.22 -1.74 4.76
C LEU A 82 -13.00 -0.88 3.78
N LEU A 83 -12.83 -1.14 2.47
CA LEU A 83 -13.55 -0.38 1.44
C LEU A 83 -15.06 -0.50 1.58
N SER A 84 -15.55 -1.68 1.97
CA SER A 84 -16.98 -1.89 2.16
C SER A 84 -17.55 -1.15 3.36
N LYS A 85 -16.68 -0.73 4.29
CA LYS A 85 -17.07 -0.05 5.52
C LYS A 85 -16.76 1.44 5.52
N SER A 86 -16.16 1.97 4.44
CA SER A 86 -15.73 3.35 4.44
C SER A 86 -16.92 4.31 4.42
N PRO A 87 -16.80 5.48 5.08
CA PRO A 87 -17.85 6.49 5.04
C PRO A 87 -18.07 7.00 3.62
N GLY A 88 -19.31 7.28 3.25
CA GLY A 88 -19.64 7.72 1.89
C GLY A 88 -19.09 9.09 1.51
N ASN A 89 -18.64 9.88 2.49
CA ASN A 89 -18.07 11.21 2.23
C ASN A 89 -16.55 11.23 2.10
N MET A 90 -15.91 10.06 2.16
CA MET A 90 -14.46 9.95 2.03
C MET A 90 -14.12 9.10 0.82
N PHE A 91 -13.25 9.64 -0.06
CA PHE A 91 -12.71 8.85 -1.16
C PHE A 91 -11.52 8.07 -0.63
N LEU A 92 -11.68 6.75 -0.56
CA LEU A 92 -10.68 5.85 0.01
C LEU A 92 -10.08 4.97 -1.07
N ARG A 93 -8.75 4.97 -1.17
CA ARG A 93 -8.00 4.06 -2.01
C ARG A 93 -7.16 3.14 -1.15
N CYS A 94 -7.05 1.91 -1.56
CA CYS A 94 -6.20 0.92 -0.89
C CYS A 94 -5.22 0.34 -1.90
N GLU A 95 -3.94 0.36 -1.55
CA GLU A 95 -2.90 -0.15 -2.44
C GLU A 95 -1.96 -1.08 -1.70
N GLU A 96 -1.62 -2.17 -2.34
CA GLU A 96 -0.55 -3.06 -1.90
C GLU A 96 0.72 -2.64 -2.61
N TRP A 97 1.74 -2.26 -1.86
CA TRP A 97 3.02 -1.85 -2.42
C TRP A 97 4.05 -2.94 -2.19
N VAL A 98 4.63 -3.46 -3.26
CA VAL A 98 5.59 -4.54 -3.19
C VAL A 98 6.96 -4.01 -3.56
N VAL A 99 7.90 -4.12 -2.63
CA VAL A 99 9.29 -3.70 -2.81
C VAL A 99 10.10 -4.94 -3.17
N SER A 100 10.71 -4.93 -4.33
CA SER A 100 11.50 -6.07 -4.80
C SER A 100 12.96 -5.94 -4.38
N SER A 101 13.70 -7.03 -4.49
CA SER A 101 15.12 -7.09 -4.10
C SER A 101 16.01 -6.18 -4.94
N ASN A 102 15.56 -5.76 -6.14
CA ASN A 102 16.30 -4.82 -6.98
C ASN A 102 15.89 -3.36 -6.74
N ASN A 103 15.27 -3.09 -5.60
CA ASN A 103 14.84 -1.75 -5.18
C ASN A 103 13.71 -1.13 -6.01
N SER A 104 13.00 -1.92 -6.81
CA SER A 104 11.80 -1.41 -7.47
C SER A 104 10.61 -1.46 -6.51
N ILE A 105 9.70 -0.50 -6.66
CA ILE A 105 8.45 -0.44 -5.89
C ILE A 105 7.30 -0.56 -6.88
N HIS A 106 6.45 -1.57 -6.66
CA HIS A 106 5.29 -1.81 -7.50
C HIS A 106 4.03 -1.54 -6.69
N CYS A 107 3.18 -0.64 -7.18
CA CYS A 107 1.98 -0.22 -6.48
C CYS A 107 0.75 -0.83 -7.16
N TYR A 108 -0.02 -1.61 -6.42
CA TYR A 108 -1.22 -2.28 -6.93
C TYR A 108 -2.46 -1.74 -6.23
N ASP A 109 -3.36 -1.17 -7.02
CA ASP A 109 -4.65 -0.70 -6.52
C ASP A 109 -5.56 -1.92 -6.26
N VAL A 110 -6.15 -1.99 -5.07
CA VAL A 110 -7.04 -3.08 -4.70
C VAL A 110 -8.48 -2.65 -4.97
N LEU A 111 -9.08 -3.30 -5.95
CA LEU A 111 -10.46 -3.06 -6.35
C LEU A 111 -11.36 -4.19 -5.82
N ALA A 112 -12.67 -4.05 -5.99
CA ALA A 112 -13.63 -4.98 -5.43
C ALA A 112 -13.41 -6.43 -5.90
N ASN A 113 -13.07 -6.61 -7.18
CA ASN A 113 -12.97 -7.93 -7.79
C ASN A 113 -11.60 -8.22 -8.42
N THR A 114 -10.69 -7.26 -8.42
CA THR A 114 -9.41 -7.42 -9.09
C THR A 114 -8.37 -6.52 -8.41
N ILE A 115 -7.12 -6.65 -8.85
CA ILE A 115 -6.05 -5.70 -8.51
C ILE A 115 -5.47 -5.17 -9.82
N GLN A 116 -4.88 -3.99 -9.77
CA GLN A 116 -4.32 -3.36 -10.96
C GLN A 116 -3.04 -2.61 -10.59
N GLU A 117 -1.96 -2.86 -11.31
CA GLU A 117 -0.75 -2.07 -11.11
C GLU A 117 -0.99 -0.65 -11.60
N VAL A 118 -0.81 0.33 -10.71
CA VAL A 118 -1.04 1.73 -11.03
C VAL A 118 0.25 2.52 -11.11
N ALA A 119 1.34 2.00 -10.57
CA ALA A 119 2.63 2.66 -10.61
C ALA A 119 3.74 1.65 -10.38
N ALA A 120 4.89 1.89 -11.00
CA ALA A 120 6.11 1.13 -10.76
C ALA A 120 7.29 2.09 -10.79
N TYR A 121 8.15 1.99 -9.80
CA TYR A 121 9.30 2.89 -9.63
C TYR A 121 10.56 2.06 -9.48
N VAL A 122 11.58 2.41 -10.24
CA VAL A 122 12.90 1.77 -10.20
C VAL A 122 13.93 2.83 -9.90
N GLU A 123 14.81 2.57 -8.96
CA GLU A 123 15.95 3.45 -8.70
C GLU A 123 17.14 3.10 -9.59
#